data_445a09672f14c74049473e056046c07e
#
_entry.id   445a09672f14c74049473e056046c07e
#
_cell.length_a   1.000
_cell.length_b   1.000
_cell.length_c   1.000
_cell.angle_alpha   90.00
_cell.angle_beta   90.00
_cell.angle_gamma   90.00
#
_symmetry.space_group_name_H-M   'P 1'
#
loop_
_entity.id
_entity.type
_entity.pdbx_description
1 polymer ?
#
loop_
_entity_poly.entity_id
_entity_poly.type
_entity_poly.pdbx_seq_one_letter_code
_entity_poly.pdbx_strand_id
1 'polypeptide(L)'
;GSRLFGVEKFEKTLLKVVERGNIDLHFKVNLVEIDGENKKAKFEILDGDRKGEFDWVEYEMIHVAPPQSAPNFIKESPLANAGGWVDIDKNTLQHNKYANVYSCGDAAGLPTAKTGAAIRKQVPVLVGNILHAMNNEKMDADYDGYSSCPLVTGYGKLVMAEFDYNNQPKETFPFDQSKERYSMYFLKRYM
;
A
#
# COMPACT_ATOMS: atom_id res chain seq x y z
N GLY A 1 4.92 9.72 -7.60
CA GLY A 1 3.77 10.25 -6.84
C GLY A 1 3.78 11.77 -6.76
N SER A 2 2.67 12.36 -6.32
CA SER A 2 2.51 13.82 -6.15
C SER A 2 2.56 14.25 -4.68
N ARG A 3 2.66 13.32 -3.77
CA ARG A 3 2.72 13.56 -2.32
C ARG A 3 3.45 12.41 -1.61
N LEU A 4 3.90 12.68 -0.39
CA LEU A 4 4.69 11.73 0.40
C LEU A 4 3.86 10.55 0.92
N PHE A 5 2.61 10.81 1.33
CA PHE A 5 1.71 9.77 1.81
C PHE A 5 0.24 10.08 1.46
N GLY A 6 -0.56 9.05 1.17
CA GLY A 6 -1.94 9.22 0.69
C GLY A 6 -2.91 9.81 1.71
N VAL A 7 -2.62 9.70 3.02
CA VAL A 7 -3.47 10.19 4.11
C VAL A 7 -2.84 11.41 4.76
N GLU A 8 -3.46 12.58 4.58
CA GLU A 8 -2.92 13.88 4.99
C GLU A 8 -2.55 13.96 6.49
N LYS A 9 -3.36 13.36 7.36
CA LYS A 9 -3.11 13.34 8.81
C LYS A 9 -1.72 12.80 9.15
N PHE A 10 -1.32 11.71 8.50
CA PHE A 10 -0.02 11.07 8.74
C PHE A 10 1.10 11.75 7.95
N GLU A 11 0.81 12.23 6.75
CA GLU A 11 1.77 12.96 5.92
C GLU A 11 2.39 14.17 6.64
N LYS A 12 1.58 14.92 7.40
CA LYS A 12 2.06 16.07 8.18
C LYS A 12 3.21 15.71 9.14
N THR A 13 3.16 14.55 9.74
CA THR A 13 4.25 14.07 10.60
C THR A 13 5.45 13.61 9.80
N LEU A 14 5.24 12.93 8.67
CA LEU A 14 6.32 12.48 7.80
C LEU A 14 7.09 13.65 7.18
N LEU A 15 6.43 14.76 6.85
CA LEU A 15 7.10 15.99 6.39
C LEU A 15 8.04 16.55 7.45
N LYS A 16 7.69 16.52 8.74
CA LYS A 16 8.60 16.89 9.83
C LYS A 16 9.80 15.93 9.96
N VAL A 17 9.58 14.65 9.64
CA VAL A 17 10.69 13.67 9.60
C VAL A 17 11.65 13.98 8.47
N VAL A 18 11.12 14.32 7.30
CA VAL A 18 11.90 14.75 6.13
C VAL A 18 12.74 15.97 6.45
N GLU A 19 12.12 17.01 7.02
CA GLU A 19 12.81 18.24 7.44
C GLU A 19 13.92 17.94 8.47
N ARG A 20 13.60 17.19 9.53
CA ARG A 20 14.56 16.79 10.57
C ARG A 20 15.72 15.97 10.03
N GLY A 21 15.45 15.12 9.06
CA GLY A 21 16.44 14.23 8.43
C GLY A 21 17.22 14.88 7.31
N ASN A 22 16.94 16.14 6.97
CA ASN A 22 17.49 16.83 5.80
C ASN A 22 17.37 15.97 4.53
N ILE A 23 16.17 15.41 4.30
CA ILE A 23 15.88 14.52 3.18
C ILE A 23 15.39 15.37 2.01
N ASP A 24 16.04 15.24 0.86
CA ASP A 24 15.61 15.89 -0.37
C ASP A 24 14.49 15.07 -1.03
N LEU A 25 13.32 15.70 -1.22
CA LEU A 25 12.14 15.07 -1.78
C LEU A 25 11.92 15.48 -3.24
N HIS A 26 11.88 14.50 -4.12
CA HIS A 26 11.54 14.66 -5.52
C HIS A 26 10.22 13.96 -5.85
N PHE A 27 9.22 14.74 -6.25
CA PHE A 27 7.93 14.24 -6.72
C PHE A 27 7.85 14.26 -8.24
N LYS A 28 6.92 13.46 -8.79
CA LYS A 28 6.66 13.39 -10.23
C LYS A 28 7.93 13.09 -11.06
N VAL A 29 8.77 12.23 -10.52
CA VAL A 29 9.90 11.62 -11.23
C VAL A 29 9.73 10.11 -11.28
N ASN A 30 10.27 9.47 -12.31
CA ASN A 30 10.23 8.03 -12.52
C ASN A 30 11.65 7.49 -12.74
N LEU A 31 12.05 6.50 -11.94
CA LEU A 31 13.31 5.79 -12.13
C LEU A 31 13.20 4.93 -13.40
N VAL A 32 14.03 5.16 -14.38
CA VAL A 32 13.99 4.46 -15.69
C VAL A 32 15.23 3.59 -15.95
N GLU A 33 16.37 3.90 -15.32
CA GLU A 33 17.61 3.18 -15.55
C GLU A 33 18.51 3.24 -14.31
N ILE A 34 19.28 2.19 -14.07
CA ILE A 34 20.31 2.15 -13.03
C ILE A 34 21.62 1.68 -13.67
N ASP A 35 22.64 2.52 -13.60
CA ASP A 35 24.03 2.18 -13.90
C ASP A 35 24.71 1.78 -12.59
N GLY A 36 24.76 0.48 -12.35
CA GLY A 36 25.35 -0.06 -11.11
C GLY A 36 26.87 0.07 -11.04
N GLU A 37 27.55 0.10 -12.17
CA GLU A 37 29.03 0.23 -12.23
C GLU A 37 29.47 1.63 -11.84
N ASN A 38 28.77 2.65 -12.36
CA ASN A 38 29.06 4.05 -12.09
C ASN A 38 28.25 4.62 -10.92
N LYS A 39 27.43 3.80 -10.24
CA LYS A 39 26.52 4.21 -9.14
C LYS A 39 25.66 5.41 -9.50
N LYS A 40 24.99 5.36 -10.67
CA LYS A 40 24.10 6.40 -11.14
C LYS A 40 22.71 5.87 -11.43
N ALA A 41 21.71 6.66 -11.13
CA ALA A 41 20.31 6.38 -11.42
C ALA A 41 19.71 7.47 -12.29
N LYS A 42 19.01 7.10 -13.35
CA LYS A 42 18.37 7.99 -14.32
C LYS A 42 16.90 8.13 -14.01
N PHE A 43 16.47 9.36 -13.85
CA PHE A 43 15.09 9.70 -13.57
C PHE A 43 14.47 10.50 -14.70
N GLU A 44 13.30 10.08 -15.17
CA GLU A 44 12.45 10.84 -16.07
C GLU A 44 11.62 11.86 -15.29
N ILE A 45 11.57 13.09 -15.76
CA ILE A 45 10.73 14.16 -15.21
C ILE A 45 9.33 14.04 -15.80
N LEU A 46 8.31 13.86 -14.97
CA LEU A 46 6.94 13.58 -15.42
C LEU A 46 6.04 14.83 -15.47
N ASP A 47 6.51 16.00 -15.02
CA ASP A 47 5.67 17.20 -14.94
C ASP A 47 6.50 18.49 -15.02
N GLY A 48 5.82 19.64 -15.23
CA GLY A 48 6.45 20.96 -15.36
C GLY A 48 7.12 21.18 -16.73
N ASP A 49 7.92 22.24 -16.82
CA ASP A 49 8.56 22.70 -18.06
C ASP A 49 9.59 21.71 -18.60
N ARG A 50 10.17 20.91 -17.72
CA ARG A 50 11.16 19.87 -18.05
C ARG A 50 10.56 18.47 -18.27
N LYS A 51 9.26 18.35 -18.44
CA LYS A 51 8.58 17.07 -18.65
C LYS A 51 9.17 16.31 -19.86
N GLY A 52 9.54 15.05 -19.62
CA GLY A 52 10.17 14.17 -20.61
C GLY A 52 11.69 14.27 -20.68
N GLU A 53 12.29 15.19 -19.93
CA GLU A 53 13.74 15.23 -19.75
C GLU A 53 14.19 14.21 -18.70
N PHE A 54 15.51 13.98 -18.65
CA PHE A 54 16.12 13.01 -17.75
C PHE A 54 17.22 13.65 -16.92
N ASP A 55 17.25 13.30 -15.63
CA ASP A 55 18.34 13.64 -14.73
C ASP A 55 19.05 12.37 -14.27
N TRP A 56 20.39 12.42 -14.24
CA TRP A 56 21.22 11.42 -13.61
C TRP A 56 21.59 11.85 -12.20
N VAL A 57 21.38 10.96 -11.23
CA VAL A 57 21.70 11.18 -9.81
C VAL A 57 22.70 10.13 -9.38
N GLU A 58 23.81 10.57 -8.77
CA GLU A 58 24.81 9.68 -8.17
C GLU A 58 24.31 9.18 -6.81
N TYR A 59 24.65 7.93 -6.46
CA TYR A 59 24.29 7.35 -5.18
C TYR A 59 25.42 6.51 -4.59
N GLU A 60 25.51 6.45 -3.28
CA GLU A 60 26.35 5.46 -2.58
C GLU A 60 25.58 4.17 -2.32
N MET A 61 24.29 4.28 -1.96
CA MET A 61 23.35 3.18 -1.80
C MET A 61 22.01 3.58 -2.37
N ILE A 62 21.37 2.68 -3.11
CA ILE A 62 20.04 2.90 -3.66
C ILE A 62 19.07 1.83 -3.14
N HIS A 63 17.91 2.25 -2.65
CA HIS A 63 16.77 1.38 -2.33
C HIS A 63 15.68 1.61 -3.37
N VAL A 64 15.38 0.59 -4.16
CA VAL A 64 14.35 0.66 -5.20
C VAL A 64 13.11 -0.10 -4.77
N ALA A 65 11.97 0.58 -4.79
CA ALA A 65 10.65 -0.02 -4.59
C ALA A 65 9.87 0.03 -5.91
N PRO A 66 9.96 -1.01 -6.77
CA PRO A 66 9.30 -1.02 -8.06
C PRO A 66 7.78 -1.12 -7.91
N PRO A 67 7.01 -0.66 -8.90
CA PRO A 67 5.57 -0.88 -8.95
C PRO A 67 5.22 -2.37 -8.85
N GLN A 68 4.22 -2.69 -8.04
CA GLN A 68 3.71 -4.05 -7.94
C GLN A 68 2.85 -4.42 -9.15
N SER A 69 2.93 -5.66 -9.56
CA SER A 69 2.03 -6.24 -10.55
C SER A 69 1.59 -7.64 -10.14
N ALA A 70 0.41 -8.05 -10.59
CA ALA A 70 -0.04 -9.41 -10.35
C ALA A 70 0.85 -10.44 -11.07
N PRO A 71 0.99 -11.66 -10.54
CA PRO A 71 1.66 -12.76 -11.25
C PRO A 71 1.03 -13.03 -12.62
N ASN A 72 1.83 -13.49 -13.59
CA ASN A 72 1.36 -13.72 -14.97
C ASN A 72 0.20 -14.72 -15.03
N PHE A 73 0.23 -15.78 -14.22
CA PHE A 73 -0.85 -16.77 -14.18
C PHE A 73 -2.20 -16.18 -13.77
N ILE A 74 -2.21 -15.09 -12.99
CA ILE A 74 -3.45 -14.35 -12.67
C ILE A 74 -3.83 -13.46 -13.86
N LYS A 75 -2.87 -12.67 -14.38
CA LYS A 75 -3.13 -11.73 -15.50
C LYS A 75 -3.68 -12.41 -16.74
N GLU A 76 -3.21 -13.62 -17.04
CA GLU A 76 -3.57 -14.42 -18.21
C GLU A 76 -4.81 -15.28 -17.96
N SER A 77 -5.34 -15.30 -16.75
CA SER A 77 -6.52 -16.07 -16.38
C SER A 77 -7.83 -15.28 -16.61
N PRO A 78 -8.98 -15.98 -16.74
CA PRO A 78 -10.29 -15.33 -16.82
C PRO A 78 -10.72 -14.66 -15.50
N LEU A 79 -9.90 -14.75 -14.45
CA LEU A 79 -10.15 -14.16 -13.14
C LEU A 79 -9.64 -12.71 -13.03
N ALA A 80 -8.84 -12.24 -13.99
CA ALA A 80 -8.21 -10.93 -13.92
C ALA A 80 -9.16 -9.79 -14.29
N ASN A 81 -9.06 -8.68 -13.54
CA ASN A 81 -9.60 -7.39 -13.96
C ASN A 81 -8.67 -6.69 -14.97
N ALA A 82 -9.03 -5.49 -15.42
CA ALA A 82 -8.22 -4.71 -16.35
C ALA A 82 -6.81 -4.36 -15.83
N GLY A 83 -6.60 -4.33 -14.52
CA GLY A 83 -5.30 -4.12 -13.88
C GLY A 83 -4.49 -5.40 -13.70
N GLY A 84 -5.01 -6.55 -14.12
CA GLY A 84 -4.36 -7.87 -14.01
C GLY A 84 -4.50 -8.53 -12.63
N TRP A 85 -5.24 -7.95 -11.68
CA TRP A 85 -5.54 -8.53 -10.37
C TRP A 85 -6.83 -9.33 -10.41
N VAL A 86 -7.04 -10.23 -9.44
CA VAL A 86 -8.31 -10.96 -9.34
C VAL A 86 -9.47 -9.99 -9.18
N ASP A 87 -10.47 -10.10 -10.07
CA ASP A 87 -11.63 -9.21 -10.13
C ASP A 87 -12.67 -9.58 -9.07
N ILE A 88 -12.65 -8.88 -7.95
CA ILE A 88 -13.54 -9.15 -6.81
C ILE A 88 -14.33 -7.93 -6.38
N ASP A 89 -15.48 -8.18 -5.78
CA ASP A 89 -16.22 -7.17 -5.03
C ASP A 89 -15.42 -6.77 -3.77
N LYS A 90 -15.27 -5.47 -3.58
CA LYS A 90 -14.39 -4.91 -2.55
C LYS A 90 -14.89 -5.13 -1.11
N ASN A 91 -16.17 -5.44 -0.93
CA ASN A 91 -16.78 -5.66 0.36
C ASN A 91 -16.85 -7.15 0.70
N THR A 92 -17.40 -7.96 -0.19
CA THR A 92 -17.61 -9.39 0.05
C THR A 92 -16.38 -10.25 -0.24
N LEU A 93 -15.41 -9.74 -1.02
CA LEU A 93 -14.22 -10.43 -1.49
C LEU A 93 -14.51 -11.62 -2.44
N GLN A 94 -15.74 -11.74 -2.93
CA GLN A 94 -16.17 -12.70 -3.93
C GLN A 94 -15.87 -12.15 -5.34
N HIS A 95 -15.50 -13.05 -6.25
CA HIS A 95 -15.28 -12.68 -7.65
C HIS A 95 -16.56 -12.18 -8.32
N ASN A 96 -16.47 -11.07 -9.07
CA ASN A 96 -17.63 -10.42 -9.69
C ASN A 96 -18.36 -11.30 -10.72
N LYS A 97 -17.66 -12.28 -11.32
CA LYS A 97 -18.23 -13.17 -12.35
C LYS A 97 -18.39 -14.61 -11.87
N TYR A 98 -17.52 -15.13 -11.03
CA TYR A 98 -17.48 -16.52 -10.61
C TYR A 98 -17.79 -16.65 -9.12
N ALA A 99 -19.01 -17.04 -8.79
CA ALA A 99 -19.54 -17.11 -7.43
C ALA A 99 -18.78 -18.09 -6.49
N ASN A 100 -18.02 -19.02 -7.03
CA ASN A 100 -17.21 -19.98 -6.30
C ASN A 100 -15.73 -19.54 -6.15
N VAL A 101 -15.38 -18.33 -6.56
CA VAL A 101 -14.03 -17.79 -6.50
C VAL A 101 -13.99 -16.60 -5.53
N TYR A 102 -12.98 -16.57 -4.68
CA TYR A 102 -12.72 -15.51 -3.72
C TYR A 102 -11.24 -15.13 -3.75
N SER A 103 -10.90 -13.91 -3.36
CA SER A 103 -9.51 -13.49 -3.26
C SER A 103 -9.30 -12.47 -2.14
N CYS A 104 -8.09 -12.48 -1.56
CA CYS A 104 -7.65 -11.47 -0.59
C CYS A 104 -6.14 -11.21 -0.75
N GLY A 105 -5.63 -10.24 -0.02
CA GLY A 105 -4.21 -9.90 -0.02
C GLY A 105 -3.72 -9.33 -1.35
N ASP A 106 -2.48 -9.66 -1.68
CA ASP A 106 -1.77 -9.06 -2.81
C ASP A 106 -2.35 -9.45 -4.17
N ALA A 107 -3.01 -10.61 -4.28
CA ALA A 107 -3.66 -11.06 -5.52
C ALA A 107 -4.95 -10.32 -5.83
N ALA A 108 -5.62 -9.79 -4.82
CA ALA A 108 -6.94 -9.17 -4.92
C ALA A 108 -6.91 -7.78 -5.57
N GLY A 109 -7.84 -7.51 -6.47
CA GLY A 109 -8.04 -6.22 -7.14
C GLY A 109 -8.69 -5.16 -6.26
N LEU A 110 -8.23 -4.99 -5.00
CA LEU A 110 -8.80 -4.07 -4.04
C LEU A 110 -8.18 -2.67 -4.10
N PRO A 111 -8.97 -1.59 -3.98
CA PRO A 111 -8.49 -0.21 -3.97
C PRO A 111 -7.94 0.19 -2.60
N THR A 112 -7.04 -0.63 -2.04
CA THR A 112 -6.39 -0.38 -0.74
C THR A 112 -4.93 -0.81 -0.80
N ALA A 113 -4.14 -0.39 0.20
CA ALA A 113 -2.75 -0.81 0.30
C ALA A 113 -2.65 -2.33 0.56
N LYS A 114 -1.77 -2.99 -0.18
CA LYS A 114 -1.49 -4.43 -0.05
C LYS A 114 -0.57 -4.67 1.14
N THR A 115 -1.17 -4.79 2.34
CA THR A 115 -0.46 -4.92 3.62
C THR A 115 -0.88 -6.17 4.38
N GLY A 116 0.01 -6.71 5.21
CA GLY A 116 -0.33 -7.82 6.11
C GLY A 116 -1.46 -7.49 7.09
N ALA A 117 -1.58 -6.23 7.49
CA ALA A 117 -2.67 -5.76 8.34
C ALA A 117 -4.03 -5.81 7.63
N ALA A 118 -4.07 -5.46 6.33
CA ALA A 118 -5.27 -5.60 5.51
C ALA A 118 -5.72 -7.06 5.44
N ILE A 119 -4.81 -8.00 5.16
CA ILE A 119 -5.11 -9.44 5.10
C ILE A 119 -5.74 -9.93 6.41
N ARG A 120 -5.26 -9.49 7.57
CA ARG A 120 -5.82 -9.87 8.87
C ARG A 120 -7.29 -9.50 9.03
N LYS A 121 -7.76 -8.44 8.34
CA LYS A 121 -9.18 -8.04 8.32
C LYS A 121 -9.95 -8.68 7.15
N GLN A 122 -9.29 -8.95 6.04
CA GLN A 122 -9.90 -9.58 4.87
C GLN A 122 -10.23 -11.06 5.12
N VAL A 123 -9.32 -11.82 5.74
CA VAL A 123 -9.50 -13.27 5.94
C VAL A 123 -10.76 -13.64 6.70
N PRO A 124 -11.13 -13.02 7.84
CA PRO A 124 -12.38 -13.33 8.52
C PRO A 124 -13.63 -13.09 7.64
N VAL A 125 -13.64 -11.98 6.87
CA VAL A 125 -14.73 -11.67 5.93
C VAL A 125 -14.81 -12.71 4.84
N LEU A 126 -13.68 -13.05 4.22
CA LEU A 126 -13.60 -14.05 3.17
C LEU A 126 -14.08 -15.41 3.65
N VAL A 127 -13.62 -15.89 4.82
CA VAL A 127 -14.01 -17.18 5.40
C VAL A 127 -15.50 -17.18 5.73
N GLY A 128 -16.04 -16.13 6.37
CA GLY A 128 -17.45 -16.01 6.67
C GLY A 128 -18.32 -16.11 5.41
N ASN A 129 -17.98 -15.37 4.38
CA ASN A 129 -18.73 -15.37 3.12
C ASN A 129 -18.63 -16.69 2.35
N ILE A 130 -17.47 -17.38 2.40
CA ILE A 130 -17.35 -18.74 1.83
C ILE A 130 -18.28 -19.72 2.56
N LEU A 131 -18.32 -19.71 3.90
CA LEU A 131 -19.16 -20.58 4.69
C LEU A 131 -20.66 -20.33 4.42
N HIS A 132 -21.08 -19.07 4.35
CA HIS A 132 -22.45 -18.71 3.95
C HIS A 132 -22.79 -19.24 2.55
N ALA A 133 -21.90 -19.04 1.59
CA ALA A 133 -22.12 -19.55 0.23
C ALA A 133 -22.21 -21.08 0.16
N MET A 134 -21.40 -21.80 0.94
CA MET A 134 -21.45 -23.28 1.02
C MET A 134 -22.75 -23.77 1.63
N ASN A 135 -23.36 -23.02 2.54
CA ASN A 135 -24.64 -23.33 3.17
C ASN A 135 -25.86 -22.80 2.40
N ASN A 136 -25.66 -22.18 1.24
CA ASN A 136 -26.71 -21.46 0.50
C ASN A 136 -27.35 -20.32 1.32
N GLU A 137 -26.60 -19.70 2.19
CA GLU A 137 -27.00 -18.54 2.99
C GLU A 137 -26.55 -17.25 2.32
N LYS A 138 -27.18 -16.12 2.70
CA LYS A 138 -26.78 -14.81 2.21
C LYS A 138 -25.46 -14.40 2.89
N MET A 139 -24.49 -13.98 2.10
CA MET A 139 -23.27 -13.34 2.59
C MET A 139 -23.61 -12.05 3.34
N ASP A 140 -23.07 -11.86 4.53
CA ASP A 140 -23.30 -10.70 5.40
C ASP A 140 -22.02 -10.09 5.98
N ALA A 141 -20.87 -10.70 5.70
CA ALA A 141 -19.59 -10.18 6.13
C ALA A 141 -19.03 -9.17 5.11
N ASP A 142 -18.66 -7.99 5.59
CA ASP A 142 -18.16 -6.89 4.78
C ASP A 142 -16.76 -6.45 5.21
N TYR A 143 -15.84 -6.35 4.24
CA TYR A 143 -14.54 -5.71 4.41
C TYR A 143 -14.66 -4.21 4.10
N ASP A 144 -14.24 -3.39 5.03
CA ASP A 144 -14.40 -1.94 5.01
C ASP A 144 -13.18 -1.16 4.49
N GLY A 145 -12.21 -1.87 3.88
CA GLY A 145 -11.02 -1.26 3.30
C GLY A 145 -9.90 -0.96 4.28
N TYR A 146 -10.02 -1.40 5.54
CA TYR A 146 -8.98 -1.16 6.54
C TYR A 146 -7.60 -1.62 6.06
N SER A 147 -6.62 -0.73 6.20
CA SER A 147 -5.21 -1.02 6.01
C SER A 147 -4.37 -0.32 7.04
N SER A 148 -3.18 -0.84 7.29
CA SER A 148 -2.22 -0.23 8.22
C SER A 148 -0.81 -0.28 7.65
N CYS A 149 -0.13 0.86 7.73
CA CYS A 149 1.27 1.04 7.40
C CYS A 149 2.04 1.49 8.65
N PRO A 150 2.72 0.58 9.34
CA PRO A 150 3.59 0.95 10.46
C PRO A 150 4.87 1.61 9.93
N LEU A 151 4.91 2.93 9.91
CA LEU A 151 5.97 3.75 9.31
C LEU A 151 7.07 4.01 10.36
N VAL A 152 8.20 3.34 10.22
CA VAL A 152 9.39 3.58 11.06
C VAL A 152 10.04 4.88 10.63
N THR A 153 10.13 5.84 11.55
CA THR A 153 10.63 7.20 11.31
C THR A 153 11.98 7.47 12.00
N GLY A 154 12.50 6.47 12.69
CA GLY A 154 13.78 6.49 13.37
C GLY A 154 13.89 5.39 14.41
N TYR A 155 15.03 5.27 15.05
CA TYR A 155 15.21 4.33 16.15
C TYR A 155 14.25 4.67 17.31
N GLY A 156 13.42 3.70 17.70
CA GLY A 156 12.41 3.88 18.75
C GLY A 156 11.25 4.80 18.36
N LYS A 157 11.07 5.12 17.07
CA LYS A 157 10.03 6.01 16.57
C LYS A 157 9.23 5.36 15.46
N LEU A 158 7.91 5.40 15.58
CA LEU A 158 6.99 4.88 14.58
C LEU A 158 5.68 5.68 14.57
N VAL A 159 5.18 5.95 13.38
CA VAL A 159 3.83 6.43 13.10
C VAL A 159 3.00 5.24 12.64
N MET A 160 1.87 4.96 13.32
CA MET A 160 0.96 3.89 12.96
C MET A 160 -0.14 4.45 12.07
N ALA A 161 0.09 4.41 10.75
CA ALA A 161 -0.90 4.91 9.80
C ALA A 161 -1.95 3.84 9.51
N GLU A 162 -3.18 4.07 9.99
CA GLU A 162 -4.34 3.22 9.74
C GLU A 162 -5.43 4.01 9.02
N PHE A 163 -6.00 3.43 7.96
CA PHE A 163 -6.93 4.12 7.06
C PHE A 163 -7.86 3.14 6.33
N ASP A 164 -8.92 3.68 5.73
CA ASP A 164 -9.92 2.96 4.95
C ASP A 164 -9.74 3.15 3.42
N TYR A 165 -10.72 2.65 2.64
CA TYR A 165 -10.78 2.79 1.17
C TYR A 165 -10.74 4.24 0.66
N ASN A 166 -11.20 5.19 1.48
CA ASN A 166 -11.28 6.61 1.12
C ASN A 166 -10.06 7.40 1.58
N ASN A 167 -9.01 6.70 2.04
CA ASN A 167 -7.83 7.31 2.68
C ASN A 167 -8.21 8.15 3.92
N GLN A 168 -9.31 7.79 4.60
CA GLN A 168 -9.66 8.42 5.86
C GLN A 168 -8.97 7.68 7.02
N PRO A 169 -8.44 8.41 8.01
CA PRO A 169 -7.86 7.79 9.18
C PRO A 169 -8.85 6.85 9.88
N LYS A 170 -8.43 5.63 10.17
CA LYS A 170 -9.23 4.60 10.85
C LYS A 170 -8.43 3.99 12.01
N GLU A 171 -8.11 4.85 12.96
CA GLU A 171 -7.23 4.54 14.08
C GLU A 171 -7.88 3.55 15.07
N THR A 172 -7.15 2.49 15.44
CA THR A 172 -7.64 1.45 16.37
C THR A 172 -7.22 1.65 17.81
N PHE A 173 -6.26 2.53 18.09
CA PHE A 173 -5.83 2.87 19.45
C PHE A 173 -6.50 4.14 19.97
N PRO A 174 -6.70 4.28 21.30
CA PRO A 174 -7.40 5.41 21.91
C PRO A 174 -6.54 6.69 22.02
N PHE A 175 -5.59 6.86 21.12
CA PHE A 175 -4.70 8.01 21.06
C PHE A 175 -4.38 8.37 19.62
N ASP A 176 -3.93 9.60 19.39
CA ASP A 176 -3.51 10.10 18.08
C ASP A 176 -2.32 9.28 17.55
N GLN A 177 -2.58 8.46 16.52
CA GLN A 177 -1.60 7.57 15.90
C GLN A 177 -0.73 8.29 14.85
N SER A 178 -1.04 9.53 14.52
CA SER A 178 -0.21 10.33 13.62
C SER A 178 1.09 10.81 14.27
N LYS A 179 1.22 10.69 15.59
CA LYS A 179 2.43 11.06 16.32
C LYS A 179 3.43 9.91 16.37
N GLU A 180 4.71 10.24 16.30
CA GLU A 180 5.79 9.28 16.54
C GLU A 180 5.72 8.73 17.97
N ARG A 181 5.69 7.39 18.12
CA ARG A 181 5.60 6.73 19.45
C ARG A 181 6.57 5.57 19.56
N TYR A 182 7.22 5.48 20.73
CA TYR A 182 8.06 4.33 21.09
C TYR A 182 7.20 3.07 21.30
N SER A 183 6.03 3.17 21.93
CA SER A 183 5.13 2.03 22.14
C SER A 183 4.72 1.35 20.84
N MET A 184 4.47 2.11 19.78
CA MET A 184 4.13 1.58 18.45
C MET A 184 5.36 0.97 17.77
N TYR A 185 6.55 1.55 17.97
CA TYR A 185 7.81 0.96 17.50
C TYR A 185 8.07 -0.39 18.18
N PHE A 186 7.89 -0.48 19.49
CA PHE A 186 8.02 -1.72 20.27
C PHE A 186 7.01 -2.76 19.78
N LEU A 187 5.74 -2.39 19.62
CA LEU A 187 4.68 -3.25 19.10
C LEU A 187 5.10 -3.86 17.74
N LYS A 188 5.51 -3.03 16.77
CA LYS A 188 5.96 -3.51 15.45
C LYS A 188 7.16 -4.46 15.54
N ARG A 189 8.08 -4.22 16.46
CA ARG A 189 9.31 -5.02 16.58
C ARG A 189 9.04 -6.44 17.08
N TYR A 190 8.01 -6.63 17.89
CA TYR A 190 7.73 -7.90 18.60
C TYR A 190 6.38 -8.55 18.19
N MET A 191 5.67 -7.99 17.23
CA MET A 191 4.53 -8.62 16.55
C MET A 191 4.99 -9.39 15.30
#